data_63ec40a0b433b86e1aa510993ccca483
#
_entry.id   63ec40a0b433b86e1aa510993ccca483
#
_cell.length_a   1.000
_cell.length_b   1.000
_cell.length_c   1.000
_cell.angle_alpha   90.00
_cell.angle_beta   90.00
_cell.angle_gamma   90.00
#
_symmetry.space_group_name_H-M   'P 1'
#
loop_
_entity.id
_entity.type
_entity.pdbx_description
1 polymer ?
#
loop_
_entity_poly.entity_id
_entity_poly.type
_entity_poly.pdbx_seq_one_letter_code
_entity_poly.pdbx_strand_id
1 'polypeptide(L)'
;MRKLLIVLGVIIVLIAITIYTVIGNLDAIAKNAIEHFGSEVTQTAVRVKKVHIDLTKGAGAIYGLTVANPTGFSGKPVLSLGEASVKFDLKALSKDLIVIERLTVNKPEVNYEMDAKRQGNLNQLYNNISKSMPSGGGRTTGSGQAEAGPKLLIRKLDFSSGAISALIVPLNNKTYPAKLPAIHMTNLGAPKGATGGEIAKEVLSRLTKTARDEVQKQVMDKYVNKELNKIKSQVNSRIESEKKKAEQSLKEQTEQKLKDLLKR
;
A
#
# COMPACT_ATOMS: atom_id res chain seq x y z
N MET A 1 6.39 17.52 60.67
CA MET A 1 6.87 16.28 60.08
C MET A 1 5.71 15.35 59.63
N ARG A 2 4.73 14.99 60.47
CA ARG A 2 3.61 14.09 60.09
C ARG A 2 2.79 14.58 58.85
N LYS A 3 2.47 15.88 58.78
CA LYS A 3 1.70 16.44 57.67
C LYS A 3 2.47 16.39 56.33
N LEU A 4 3.81 16.56 56.36
CA LEU A 4 4.66 16.45 55.19
C LEU A 4 4.72 15.03 54.62
N LEU A 5 4.79 14.02 55.54
CA LEU A 5 4.77 12.60 55.15
C LEU A 5 3.44 12.17 54.52
N ILE A 6 2.32 12.73 55.02
CA ILE A 6 0.99 12.47 54.46
C ILE A 6 0.88 13.08 53.05
N VAL A 7 1.33 14.33 52.84
CA VAL A 7 1.33 14.99 51.53
C VAL A 7 2.21 14.23 50.56
N LEU A 8 3.42 13.80 50.97
CA LEU A 8 4.30 12.99 50.13
C LEU A 8 3.67 11.65 49.76
N GLY A 9 2.99 10.99 50.71
CA GLY A 9 2.26 9.75 50.45
C GLY A 9 1.14 9.91 49.42
N VAL A 10 0.35 11.00 49.54
CA VAL A 10 -0.71 11.31 48.56
C VAL A 10 -0.14 11.56 47.18
N ILE A 11 0.98 12.30 47.05
CA ILE A 11 1.65 12.56 45.77
C ILE A 11 2.13 11.24 45.13
N ILE A 12 2.75 10.36 45.93
CA ILE A 12 3.21 9.05 45.44
C ILE A 12 2.04 8.20 44.91
N VAL A 13 0.91 8.19 45.66
CA VAL A 13 -0.29 7.47 45.24
C VAL A 13 -0.88 8.06 43.95
N LEU A 14 -0.95 9.38 43.80
CA LEU A 14 -1.42 10.04 42.58
C LEU A 14 -0.51 9.73 41.39
N ILE A 15 0.82 9.76 41.60
CA ILE A 15 1.78 9.37 40.56
C ILE A 15 1.59 7.89 40.18
N ALA A 16 1.43 6.99 41.16
CA ALA A 16 1.20 5.56 40.88
C ALA A 16 -0.11 5.32 40.12
N ILE A 17 -1.19 6.03 40.48
CA ILE A 17 -2.48 5.97 39.76
C ILE A 17 -2.32 6.49 38.33
N THR A 18 -1.61 7.60 38.13
CA THR A 18 -1.35 8.15 36.78
C THR A 18 -0.54 7.18 35.96
N ILE A 19 0.54 6.61 36.46
CA ILE A 19 1.34 5.60 35.81
C ILE A 19 0.48 4.36 35.46
N TYR A 20 -0.32 3.88 36.41
CA TYR A 20 -1.20 2.73 36.21
C TYR A 20 -2.24 2.98 35.12
N THR A 21 -2.86 4.17 35.10
CA THR A 21 -3.86 4.52 34.06
C THR A 21 -3.24 4.69 32.67
N VAL A 22 -2.03 5.27 32.57
CA VAL A 22 -1.31 5.41 31.32
C VAL A 22 -0.89 4.04 30.78
N ILE A 23 -0.32 3.17 31.63
CA ILE A 23 0.09 1.82 31.22
C ILE A 23 -1.14 0.97 30.85
N GLY A 24 -2.23 1.06 31.63
CA GLY A 24 -3.47 0.33 31.39
C GLY A 24 -4.21 0.74 30.10
N ASN A 25 -3.97 1.95 29.60
CA ASN A 25 -4.61 2.48 28.39
C ASN A 25 -3.66 2.62 27.18
N LEU A 26 -2.45 2.09 27.28
CA LEU A 26 -1.43 2.25 26.25
C LEU A 26 -1.88 1.74 24.87
N ASP A 27 -2.59 0.63 24.82
CA ASP A 27 -3.16 0.06 23.59
C ASP A 27 -4.15 1.04 22.94
N ALA A 28 -5.02 1.67 23.71
CA ALA A 28 -6.00 2.64 23.23
C ALA A 28 -5.33 3.95 22.79
N ILE A 29 -4.35 4.43 23.54
CA ILE A 29 -3.57 5.62 23.20
C ILE A 29 -2.84 5.40 21.87
N ALA A 30 -2.15 4.28 21.71
CA ALA A 30 -1.45 3.94 20.49
C ALA A 30 -2.41 3.77 19.30
N LYS A 31 -3.54 3.10 19.50
CA LYS A 31 -4.59 2.99 18.46
C LYS A 31 -5.06 4.36 18.01
N ASN A 32 -5.45 5.24 18.92
CA ASN A 32 -5.95 6.58 18.61
C ASN A 32 -4.88 7.42 17.91
N ALA A 33 -3.62 7.32 18.35
CA ALA A 33 -2.50 8.00 17.69
C ALA A 33 -2.32 7.52 16.23
N ILE A 34 -2.33 6.22 15.99
CA ILE A 34 -2.21 5.65 14.64
C ILE A 34 -3.37 6.12 13.76
N GLU A 35 -4.61 6.07 14.26
CA GLU A 35 -5.80 6.48 13.50
C GLU A 35 -5.81 7.98 13.22
N HIS A 36 -5.47 8.81 14.21
CA HIS A 36 -5.46 10.27 14.09
C HIS A 36 -4.35 10.75 13.15
N PHE A 37 -3.10 10.50 13.51
CA PHE A 37 -1.95 10.94 12.71
C PHE A 37 -1.88 10.25 11.35
N GLY A 38 -2.25 8.97 11.29
CA GLY A 38 -2.33 8.24 10.03
C GLY A 38 -3.34 8.86 9.08
N SER A 39 -4.53 9.25 9.58
CA SER A 39 -5.56 9.90 8.76
C SER A 39 -5.15 11.31 8.34
N GLU A 40 -4.51 12.06 9.20
CA GLU A 40 -4.00 13.40 8.90
C GLU A 40 -2.94 13.35 7.79
N VAL A 41 -1.94 12.49 7.94
CA VAL A 41 -0.83 12.34 6.98
C VAL A 41 -1.31 11.81 5.63
N THR A 42 -2.19 10.82 5.62
CA THR A 42 -2.69 10.19 4.38
C THR A 42 -3.82 10.99 3.73
N GLN A 43 -4.45 11.94 4.45
CA GLN A 43 -5.67 12.64 4.05
C GLN A 43 -6.80 11.66 3.67
N THR A 44 -6.80 10.49 4.28
CA THR A 44 -7.83 9.44 4.14
C THR A 44 -8.09 8.82 5.50
N ALA A 45 -9.20 8.10 5.66
CA ALA A 45 -9.48 7.45 6.92
C ALA A 45 -8.52 6.26 7.15
N VAL A 46 -7.73 6.33 8.23
CA VAL A 46 -6.95 5.20 8.76
C VAL A 46 -7.71 4.63 9.94
N ARG A 47 -7.90 3.31 9.95
CA ARG A 47 -8.60 2.60 11.03
C ARG A 47 -7.79 1.39 11.48
N VAL A 48 -7.85 1.13 12.78
CA VAL A 48 -7.20 -0.01 13.42
C VAL A 48 -8.22 -0.74 14.29
N LYS A 49 -8.35 -2.04 14.15
CA LYS A 49 -9.28 -2.82 15.01
C LYS A 49 -8.77 -2.89 16.43
N LYS A 50 -7.50 -3.25 16.61
CA LYS A 50 -6.88 -3.44 17.92
C LYS A 50 -5.38 -3.17 17.83
N VAL A 51 -4.85 -2.60 18.91
CA VAL A 51 -3.42 -2.55 19.21
C VAL A 51 -3.19 -3.35 20.47
N HIS A 52 -2.05 -4.01 20.58
CA HIS A 52 -1.59 -4.65 21.80
C HIS A 52 -0.11 -4.35 21.98
N ILE A 53 0.26 -3.86 23.17
CA ILE A 53 1.64 -3.49 23.50
C ILE A 53 2.03 -4.20 24.80
N ASP A 54 3.10 -4.98 24.74
CA ASP A 54 3.73 -5.63 25.88
C ASP A 54 5.10 -4.97 26.14
N LEU A 55 5.13 -4.00 27.04
CA LEU A 55 6.35 -3.28 27.38
C LEU A 55 7.38 -4.18 28.05
N THR A 56 6.96 -5.23 28.75
CA THR A 56 7.89 -6.14 29.44
C THR A 56 8.70 -6.95 28.45
N LYS A 57 8.09 -7.29 27.31
CA LYS A 57 8.74 -8.02 26.22
C LYS A 57 9.33 -7.09 25.15
N GLY A 58 9.05 -5.78 25.23
CA GLY A 58 9.38 -4.84 24.16
C GLY A 58 8.73 -5.23 22.83
N ALA A 59 7.49 -5.66 22.86
CA ALA A 59 6.77 -6.15 21.71
C ALA A 59 5.39 -5.51 21.59
N GLY A 60 4.84 -5.51 20.37
CA GLY A 60 3.48 -5.07 20.12
C GLY A 60 2.92 -5.69 18.86
N ALA A 61 1.61 -5.59 18.69
CA ALA A 61 0.91 -6.01 17.50
C ALA A 61 -0.22 -5.04 17.16
N ILE A 62 -0.42 -4.82 15.87
CA ILE A 62 -1.49 -4.01 15.29
C ILE A 62 -2.35 -4.96 14.47
N TYR A 63 -3.65 -4.99 14.71
CA TYR A 63 -4.59 -5.86 14.03
C TYR A 63 -5.61 -5.06 13.23
N GLY A 64 -5.85 -5.51 12.01
CA GLY A 64 -6.91 -4.98 11.14
C GLY A 64 -6.73 -3.51 10.80
N LEU A 65 -5.49 -3.10 10.49
CA LEU A 65 -5.22 -1.76 9.98
C LEU A 65 -5.74 -1.66 8.53
N THR A 66 -6.48 -0.59 8.27
CA THR A 66 -6.97 -0.25 6.93
C THR A 66 -6.69 1.22 6.63
N VAL A 67 -6.34 1.51 5.39
CA VAL A 67 -6.21 2.85 4.83
C VAL A 67 -7.27 3.01 3.75
N ALA A 68 -8.17 3.97 3.91
CA ALA A 68 -9.22 4.21 2.93
C ALA A 68 -8.62 4.72 1.60
N ASN A 69 -9.35 4.48 0.52
CA ASN A 69 -8.98 5.00 -0.79
C ASN A 69 -9.06 6.53 -0.81
N PRO A 70 -8.16 7.22 -1.53
CA PRO A 70 -8.29 8.65 -1.77
C PRO A 70 -9.60 8.99 -2.52
N THR A 71 -10.04 10.22 -2.37
CA THR A 71 -11.24 10.73 -3.07
C THR A 71 -11.10 10.55 -4.58
N GLY A 72 -12.17 10.09 -5.23
CA GLY A 72 -12.22 9.84 -6.68
C GLY A 72 -11.97 8.38 -7.07
N PHE A 73 -11.67 7.51 -6.11
CA PHE A 73 -11.53 6.06 -6.29
C PHE A 73 -12.65 5.29 -5.57
N SER A 74 -12.64 3.96 -5.64
CA SER A 74 -13.69 3.14 -5.04
C SER A 74 -13.74 3.26 -3.51
N GLY A 75 -14.86 2.82 -2.90
CA GLY A 75 -15.01 2.79 -1.44
C GLY A 75 -14.21 1.68 -0.74
N LYS A 76 -13.46 0.83 -1.47
CA LYS A 76 -12.62 -0.20 -0.87
C LYS A 76 -11.36 0.42 -0.29
N PRO A 77 -10.83 -0.05 0.86
CA PRO A 77 -9.54 0.40 1.37
C PRO A 77 -8.44 0.21 0.34
N VAL A 78 -7.55 1.20 0.18
CA VAL A 78 -6.37 1.07 -0.69
C VAL A 78 -5.37 0.06 -0.15
N LEU A 79 -5.29 -0.05 1.18
CA LEU A 79 -4.41 -0.97 1.90
C LEU A 79 -5.14 -1.59 3.08
N SER A 80 -4.99 -2.90 3.24
CA SER A 80 -5.47 -3.66 4.40
C SER A 80 -4.37 -4.55 4.93
N LEU A 81 -4.15 -4.53 6.24
CA LEU A 81 -3.19 -5.38 6.93
C LEU A 81 -3.94 -6.20 7.98
N GLY A 82 -3.83 -7.52 7.92
CA GLY A 82 -4.43 -8.39 8.91
C GLY A 82 -3.75 -8.22 10.27
N GLU A 83 -2.43 -8.34 10.28
CA GLU A 83 -1.58 -8.20 11.46
C GLU A 83 -0.24 -7.56 11.09
N ALA A 84 0.24 -6.68 11.96
CA ALA A 84 1.60 -6.18 11.94
C ALA A 84 2.22 -6.35 13.34
N SER A 85 3.33 -7.10 13.44
CA SER A 85 4.06 -7.35 14.66
C SER A 85 5.22 -6.37 14.80
N VAL A 86 5.40 -5.80 15.98
CA VAL A 86 6.43 -4.80 16.29
C VAL A 86 7.35 -5.33 17.38
N LYS A 87 8.66 -5.17 17.20
CA LYS A 87 9.68 -5.39 18.22
C LYS A 87 10.40 -4.08 18.48
N PHE A 88 10.36 -3.59 19.70
CA PHE A 88 11.01 -2.34 20.11
C PHE A 88 12.41 -2.61 20.68
N ASP A 89 13.33 -1.70 20.44
CA ASP A 89 14.61 -1.65 21.15
C ASP A 89 14.43 -0.80 22.42
N LEU A 90 14.07 -1.46 23.52
CA LEU A 90 13.80 -0.78 24.80
C LEU A 90 15.01 -0.02 25.38
N LYS A 91 16.24 -0.43 24.99
CA LYS A 91 17.47 0.25 25.45
C LYS A 91 17.71 1.57 24.74
N ALA A 92 17.27 1.65 23.49
CA ALA A 92 17.39 2.84 22.64
C ALA A 92 16.14 3.74 22.67
N LEU A 93 15.10 3.37 23.41
CA LEU A 93 13.85 4.12 23.51
C LEU A 93 14.06 5.40 24.32
N SER A 94 13.63 6.53 23.78
CA SER A 94 13.61 7.82 24.48
C SER A 94 12.31 8.57 24.18
N LYS A 95 12.09 9.70 24.86
CA LYS A 95 10.92 10.56 24.60
C LYS A 95 10.92 11.15 23.18
N ASP A 96 12.10 11.33 22.58
CA ASP A 96 12.28 11.98 21.29
C ASP A 96 12.52 10.99 20.15
N LEU A 97 12.82 9.72 20.48
CA LEU A 97 13.13 8.67 19.49
C LEU A 97 12.55 7.31 19.89
N ILE A 98 11.73 6.75 19.02
CA ILE A 98 11.23 5.38 19.12
C ILE A 98 12.03 4.51 18.16
N VAL A 99 12.77 3.54 18.69
CA VAL A 99 13.54 2.58 17.87
C VAL A 99 12.78 1.27 17.77
N ILE A 100 12.41 0.93 16.56
CA ILE A 100 11.77 -0.33 16.20
C ILE A 100 12.86 -1.25 15.63
N GLU A 101 13.16 -2.33 16.35
CA GLU A 101 14.13 -3.34 15.91
C GLU A 101 13.63 -4.07 14.67
N ARG A 102 12.36 -4.46 14.70
CA ARG A 102 11.68 -5.15 13.59
C ARG A 102 10.19 -4.80 13.55
N LEU A 103 9.73 -4.54 12.35
CA LEU A 103 8.30 -4.47 12.01
C LEU A 103 8.02 -5.51 10.94
N THR A 104 7.11 -6.45 11.22
CA THR A 104 6.70 -7.50 10.28
C THR A 104 5.23 -7.35 9.95
N VAL A 105 4.91 -7.23 8.67
CA VAL A 105 3.55 -7.11 8.16
C VAL A 105 3.17 -8.41 7.46
N ASN A 106 2.12 -9.07 7.97
CA ASN A 106 1.65 -10.34 7.46
C ASN A 106 0.48 -10.17 6.50
N LYS A 107 0.59 -10.82 5.33
CA LYS A 107 -0.43 -10.92 4.29
C LYS A 107 -1.08 -9.57 3.97
N PRO A 108 -0.31 -8.56 3.52
CA PRO A 108 -0.87 -7.28 3.10
C PRO A 108 -1.77 -7.47 1.87
N GLU A 109 -2.88 -6.72 1.82
CA GLU A 109 -3.76 -6.64 0.68
C GLU A 109 -3.74 -5.22 0.13
N VAL A 110 -3.45 -5.08 -1.15
CA VAL A 110 -3.39 -3.80 -1.86
C VAL A 110 -4.48 -3.75 -2.91
N ASN A 111 -5.41 -2.81 -2.79
CA ASN A 111 -6.35 -2.50 -3.84
C ASN A 111 -5.76 -1.41 -4.73
N TYR A 112 -5.13 -1.82 -5.82
CA TYR A 112 -4.58 -0.92 -6.82
C TYR A 112 -5.70 -0.51 -7.78
N GLU A 113 -5.92 0.79 -7.95
CA GLU A 113 -6.91 1.31 -8.89
C GLU A 113 -6.25 2.28 -9.86
N MET A 114 -6.60 2.14 -11.13
CA MET A 114 -6.21 3.07 -12.19
C MET A 114 -7.47 3.60 -12.86
N ASP A 115 -7.67 4.92 -12.82
CA ASP A 115 -8.82 5.59 -13.42
C ASP A 115 -8.74 5.69 -14.96
N ALA A 116 -9.76 6.28 -15.58
CA ALA A 116 -9.81 6.49 -17.03
C ALA A 116 -8.69 7.43 -17.54
N LYS A 117 -8.17 8.32 -16.70
CA LYS A 117 -7.05 9.21 -16.99
C LYS A 117 -5.69 8.58 -16.71
N ARG A 118 -5.66 7.28 -16.37
CA ARG A 118 -4.46 6.52 -15.98
C ARG A 118 -3.81 7.03 -14.69
N GLN A 119 -4.56 7.69 -13.82
CA GLN A 119 -4.10 8.06 -12.50
C GLN A 119 -4.30 6.89 -11.53
N GLY A 120 -3.31 6.62 -10.69
CA GLY A 120 -3.37 5.53 -9.72
C GLY A 120 -3.71 6.04 -8.31
N ASN A 121 -4.55 5.30 -7.59
CA ASN A 121 -4.90 5.61 -6.20
C ASN A 121 -3.69 5.64 -5.26
N LEU A 122 -2.72 4.73 -5.42
CA LEU A 122 -1.48 4.74 -4.64
C LEU A 122 -0.64 5.99 -4.91
N ASN A 123 -0.63 6.50 -6.16
CA ASN A 123 0.05 7.75 -6.49
C ASN A 123 -0.64 8.94 -5.83
N GLN A 124 -1.99 8.95 -5.82
CA GLN A 124 -2.74 10.01 -5.13
C GLN A 124 -2.47 9.98 -3.63
N LEU A 125 -2.45 8.78 -3.01
CA LEU A 125 -2.10 8.63 -1.60
C LEU A 125 -0.68 9.12 -1.30
N TYR A 126 0.29 8.81 -2.15
CA TYR A 126 1.65 9.32 -2.06
C TYR A 126 1.70 10.85 -2.12
N ASN A 127 0.93 11.45 -3.03
CA ASN A 127 0.83 12.90 -3.16
C ASN A 127 0.19 13.54 -1.92
N ASN A 128 -0.83 12.92 -1.34
CA ASN A 128 -1.45 13.37 -0.10
C ASN A 128 -0.42 13.41 1.04
N ILE A 129 0.31 12.33 1.26
CA ILE A 129 1.37 12.26 2.28
C ILE A 129 2.44 13.32 2.01
N SER A 130 2.84 13.50 0.75
CA SER A 130 3.87 14.50 0.41
C SER A 130 3.42 15.93 0.69
N LYS A 131 2.13 16.24 0.53
CA LYS A 131 1.55 17.55 0.82
C LYS A 131 1.36 17.81 2.32
N SER A 132 1.11 16.75 3.10
CA SER A 132 0.93 16.84 4.55
C SER A 132 2.25 17.05 5.30
N MET A 133 3.39 16.83 4.63
CA MET A 133 4.69 17.07 5.25
C MET A 133 5.10 18.55 5.12
N PRO A 134 5.66 19.15 6.16
CA PRO A 134 6.23 20.48 6.08
C PRO A 134 7.30 20.52 4.98
N SER A 135 7.14 21.41 4.00
CA SER A 135 8.18 21.68 3.01
C SER A 135 9.39 22.21 3.75
N GLY A 136 10.53 21.52 3.69
CA GLY A 136 11.76 21.96 4.34
C GLY A 136 12.12 23.37 3.88
N GLY A 137 12.09 24.35 4.82
CA GLY A 137 12.60 25.69 4.61
C GLY A 137 11.64 26.87 4.82
N GLY A 138 10.37 26.66 5.18
CA GLY A 138 9.43 27.76 5.43
C GLY A 138 9.04 27.87 6.90
N ARG A 139 9.33 29.01 7.57
CA ARG A 139 8.70 29.41 8.83
C ARG A 139 7.19 29.46 8.60
N THR A 140 6.45 28.48 9.07
CA THR A 140 5.01 28.62 9.25
C THR A 140 4.75 29.47 10.48
N THR A 141 4.52 30.76 10.26
CA THR A 141 3.80 31.63 11.20
C THR A 141 2.33 31.22 11.15
N GLY A 142 1.97 30.21 11.88
CA GLY A 142 0.59 29.76 12.09
C GLY A 142 0.49 29.14 13.47
N SER A 143 -0.26 29.79 14.36
CA SER A 143 -0.55 29.41 15.73
C SER A 143 -1.13 28.00 15.80
N GLY A 144 -0.29 27.02 16.14
CA GLY A 144 -0.61 25.62 16.33
C GLY A 144 0.66 24.81 16.14
N GLN A 145 1.59 24.87 17.11
CA GLN A 145 2.65 23.89 17.25
C GLN A 145 1.96 22.54 17.57
N ALA A 146 1.60 21.79 16.54
CA ALA A 146 1.55 20.35 16.68
C ALA A 146 2.98 19.97 17.05
N GLU A 147 3.24 19.65 18.33
CA GLU A 147 4.50 19.06 18.76
C GLU A 147 4.78 17.90 17.81
N ALA A 148 5.83 18.01 17.05
CA ALA A 148 6.26 16.92 16.19
C ALA A 148 6.48 15.72 17.10
N GLY A 149 5.63 14.71 17.00
CA GLY A 149 5.72 13.51 17.84
C GLY A 149 7.11 12.89 17.76
N PRO A 150 7.42 11.88 18.56
CA PRO A 150 8.73 11.28 18.60
C PRO A 150 9.13 10.81 17.21
N LYS A 151 10.41 10.95 16.87
CA LYS A 151 10.99 10.41 15.65
C LYS A 151 11.00 8.89 15.68
N LEU A 152 10.97 8.27 14.53
CA LEU A 152 10.97 6.83 14.36
C LEU A 152 12.25 6.38 13.65
N LEU A 153 12.85 5.30 14.13
CA LEU A 153 13.92 4.57 13.46
C LEU A 153 13.49 3.10 13.36
N ILE A 154 13.27 2.60 12.16
CA ILE A 154 12.91 1.20 11.95
C ILE A 154 14.11 0.48 11.32
N ARG A 155 14.77 -0.42 12.08
CA ARG A 155 15.95 -1.14 11.62
C ARG A 155 15.62 -2.16 10.53
N LYS A 156 14.51 -2.87 10.68
CA LYS A 156 14.02 -3.85 9.69
C LYS A 156 12.51 -3.75 9.54
N LEU A 157 12.06 -3.64 8.31
CA LEU A 157 10.66 -3.72 7.93
C LEU A 157 10.49 -4.84 6.92
N ASP A 158 9.68 -5.84 7.24
CA ASP A 158 9.43 -6.99 6.41
C ASP A 158 7.93 -7.09 6.09
N PHE A 159 7.54 -6.90 4.83
CA PHE A 159 6.23 -7.32 4.34
C PHE A 159 6.34 -8.75 3.83
N SER A 160 5.52 -9.65 4.33
CA SER A 160 5.34 -10.97 3.71
C SER A 160 4.67 -10.83 2.34
N SER A 161 4.71 -11.89 1.54
CA SER A 161 3.94 -11.93 0.30
C SER A 161 2.45 -11.72 0.58
N GLY A 162 1.80 -10.94 -0.28
CA GLY A 162 0.41 -10.55 -0.14
C GLY A 162 -0.37 -10.65 -1.45
N ALA A 163 -1.51 -9.98 -1.49
CA ALA A 163 -2.38 -9.92 -2.65
C ALA A 163 -2.51 -8.50 -3.19
N ILE A 164 -2.65 -8.38 -4.50
CA ILE A 164 -3.06 -7.17 -5.20
C ILE A 164 -4.38 -7.45 -5.89
N SER A 165 -5.35 -6.57 -5.67
CA SER A 165 -6.60 -6.51 -6.44
C SER A 165 -6.51 -5.27 -7.33
N ALA A 166 -6.26 -5.45 -8.64
CA ALA A 166 -6.05 -4.35 -9.57
C ALA A 166 -7.32 -4.04 -10.37
N LEU A 167 -7.98 -2.93 -10.06
CA LEU A 167 -9.09 -2.37 -10.84
C LEU A 167 -8.51 -1.44 -11.91
N ILE A 168 -8.63 -1.81 -13.18
CA ILE A 168 -8.07 -1.07 -14.32
C ILE A 168 -9.21 -0.59 -15.20
N VAL A 169 -9.60 0.69 -15.06
CA VAL A 169 -10.70 1.28 -15.85
C VAL A 169 -10.42 1.19 -17.35
N PRO A 170 -9.22 1.51 -17.88
CA PRO A 170 -8.90 1.34 -19.29
C PRO A 170 -9.01 -0.10 -19.82
N LEU A 171 -9.04 -1.12 -18.96
CA LEU A 171 -9.23 -2.51 -19.31
C LEU A 171 -10.66 -2.99 -18.98
N ASN A 172 -11.66 -2.30 -19.53
CA ASN A 172 -13.09 -2.60 -19.37
C ASN A 172 -13.57 -2.56 -17.92
N ASN A 173 -12.97 -1.74 -17.07
CA ASN A 173 -13.34 -1.57 -15.66
C ASN A 173 -13.38 -2.91 -14.89
N LYS A 174 -12.43 -3.81 -15.19
CA LYS A 174 -12.33 -5.13 -14.56
C LYS A 174 -11.27 -5.15 -13.46
N THR A 175 -11.53 -6.00 -12.48
CA THR A 175 -10.59 -6.30 -11.40
C THR A 175 -9.77 -7.53 -11.75
N TYR A 176 -8.46 -7.41 -11.62
CA TYR A 176 -7.50 -8.47 -11.90
C TYR A 176 -6.71 -8.80 -10.63
N PRO A 177 -6.61 -10.08 -10.26
CA PRO A 177 -5.75 -10.47 -9.15
C PRO A 177 -4.28 -10.49 -9.58
N ALA A 178 -3.41 -10.05 -8.71
CA ALA A 178 -1.96 -10.19 -8.83
C ALA A 178 -1.34 -10.51 -7.47
N LYS A 179 -0.12 -11.04 -7.46
CA LYS A 179 0.61 -11.34 -6.23
C LYS A 179 1.51 -10.16 -5.88
N LEU A 180 1.49 -9.75 -4.62
CA LEU A 180 2.46 -8.83 -4.06
C LEU A 180 3.63 -9.67 -3.52
N PRO A 181 4.85 -9.54 -4.05
CA PRO A 181 6.02 -10.23 -3.50
C PRO A 181 6.38 -9.67 -2.11
N ALA A 182 7.20 -10.40 -1.38
CA ALA A 182 7.75 -9.91 -0.13
C ALA A 182 8.60 -8.65 -0.37
N ILE A 183 8.50 -7.69 0.56
CA ILE A 183 9.25 -6.43 0.51
C ILE A 183 10.07 -6.33 1.79
N HIS A 184 11.37 -6.14 1.64
CA HIS A 184 12.30 -5.95 2.75
C HIS A 184 12.90 -4.54 2.67
N MET A 185 12.86 -3.83 3.79
CA MET A 185 13.45 -2.51 3.93
C MET A 185 14.25 -2.44 5.23
N THR A 186 15.31 -1.65 5.24
CA THR A 186 16.18 -1.52 6.40
C THR A 186 16.54 -0.07 6.67
N ASN A 187 16.78 0.26 7.93
CA ASN A 187 17.29 1.56 8.38
C ASN A 187 16.41 2.75 7.98
N LEU A 188 15.07 2.56 7.98
CA LEU A 188 14.12 3.65 7.72
C LEU A 188 14.25 4.72 8.81
N GLY A 189 14.43 5.95 8.40
CA GLY A 189 14.64 7.09 9.29
C GLY A 189 16.07 7.25 9.82
N ALA A 190 17.03 6.43 9.36
CA ALA A 190 18.44 6.58 9.80
C ALA A 190 19.08 7.88 9.23
N PRO A 191 20.10 8.45 9.93
CA PRO A 191 20.66 7.98 11.21
C PRO A 191 19.98 8.56 12.46
N LYS A 192 19.17 9.64 12.31
CA LYS A 192 18.68 10.45 13.45
C LYS A 192 17.19 10.25 13.78
N GLY A 193 16.56 9.27 13.17
CA GLY A 193 15.12 9.11 13.16
C GLY A 193 14.45 10.06 12.15
N ALA A 194 13.24 9.69 11.72
CA ALA A 194 12.40 10.46 10.82
C ALA A 194 10.99 10.59 11.41
N THR A 195 10.21 11.53 10.91
CA THR A 195 8.79 11.65 11.27
C THR A 195 8.00 10.45 10.75
N GLY A 196 6.84 10.17 11.33
CA GLY A 196 5.95 9.13 10.85
C GLY A 196 5.54 9.33 9.38
N GLY A 197 5.38 10.59 8.95
CA GLY A 197 5.08 10.94 7.55
C GLY A 197 6.21 10.59 6.59
N GLU A 198 7.46 10.89 6.96
CA GLU A 198 8.64 10.54 6.14
C GLU A 198 8.79 9.03 6.00
N ILE A 199 8.63 8.28 7.09
CA ILE A 199 8.63 6.81 7.06
C ILE A 199 7.49 6.29 6.17
N ALA A 200 6.27 6.81 6.36
CA ALA A 200 5.11 6.40 5.57
C ALA A 200 5.31 6.66 4.06
N LYS A 201 5.90 7.80 3.71
CA LYS A 201 6.23 8.15 2.32
C LYS A 201 7.23 7.18 1.70
N GLU A 202 8.29 6.84 2.42
CA GLU A 202 9.32 5.91 1.94
C GLU A 202 8.73 4.50 1.74
N VAL A 203 7.97 4.01 2.71
CA VAL A 203 7.28 2.70 2.65
C VAL A 203 6.28 2.68 1.50
N LEU A 204 5.44 3.71 1.38
CA LEU A 204 4.44 3.80 0.31
C LEU A 204 5.08 3.91 -1.07
N SER A 205 6.19 4.65 -1.21
CA SER A 205 6.95 4.72 -2.46
C SER A 205 7.41 3.33 -2.91
N ARG A 206 7.98 2.56 -2.00
CA ARG A 206 8.42 1.18 -2.29
C ARG A 206 7.24 0.27 -2.62
N LEU A 207 6.17 0.33 -1.84
CA LEU A 207 4.96 -0.45 -2.06
C LEU A 207 4.31 -0.11 -3.41
N THR A 208 4.18 1.18 -3.73
CA THR A 208 3.60 1.67 -4.98
C THR A 208 4.41 1.18 -6.18
N LYS A 209 5.74 1.30 -6.12
CA LYS A 209 6.62 0.80 -7.18
C LYS A 209 6.43 -0.69 -7.37
N THR A 210 6.52 -1.48 -6.31
CA THR A 210 6.36 -2.94 -6.37
C THR A 210 4.98 -3.33 -6.88
N ALA A 211 3.90 -2.72 -6.37
CA ALA A 211 2.54 -3.03 -6.82
C ALA A 211 2.33 -2.69 -8.30
N ARG A 212 2.86 -1.55 -8.78
CA ARG A 212 2.79 -1.16 -10.19
C ARG A 212 3.55 -2.14 -11.08
N ASP A 213 4.79 -2.47 -10.73
CA ASP A 213 5.63 -3.39 -11.50
C ASP A 213 4.95 -4.77 -11.62
N GLU A 214 4.34 -5.26 -10.52
CA GLU A 214 3.63 -6.53 -10.53
C GLU A 214 2.31 -6.47 -11.30
N VAL A 215 1.54 -5.38 -11.22
CA VAL A 215 0.34 -5.18 -12.03
C VAL A 215 0.72 -5.11 -13.52
N GLN A 216 1.78 -4.38 -13.87
CA GLN A 216 2.28 -4.35 -15.24
C GLN A 216 2.59 -5.76 -15.73
N LYS A 217 3.42 -6.50 -15.02
CA LYS A 217 3.89 -7.84 -15.39
C LYS A 217 2.78 -8.90 -15.40
N GLN A 218 1.99 -8.97 -14.33
CA GLN A 218 1.01 -10.05 -14.14
C GLN A 218 -0.33 -9.79 -14.82
N VAL A 219 -0.69 -8.52 -15.05
CA VAL A 219 -1.99 -8.13 -15.60
C VAL A 219 -1.85 -7.55 -17.01
N MET A 220 -1.12 -6.45 -17.17
CA MET A 220 -1.06 -5.72 -18.43
C MET A 220 -0.40 -6.54 -19.54
N ASP A 221 0.77 -7.12 -19.28
CA ASP A 221 1.50 -7.92 -20.28
C ASP A 221 0.71 -9.18 -20.65
N LYS A 222 0.08 -9.82 -19.68
CA LYS A 222 -0.77 -11.00 -19.92
C LYS A 222 -2.02 -10.64 -20.74
N TYR A 223 -2.65 -9.51 -20.46
CA TYR A 223 -3.82 -9.03 -21.20
C TYR A 223 -3.44 -8.70 -22.65
N VAL A 224 -2.38 -7.91 -22.85
CA VAL A 224 -1.88 -7.53 -24.17
C VAL A 224 -1.52 -8.76 -25.00
N ASN A 225 -0.79 -9.72 -24.43
CA ASN A 225 -0.43 -10.95 -25.11
C ASN A 225 -1.67 -11.78 -25.51
N LYS A 226 -2.69 -11.84 -24.67
CA LYS A 226 -3.94 -12.52 -24.97
C LYS A 226 -4.67 -11.87 -26.18
N GLU A 227 -4.78 -10.55 -26.19
CA GLU A 227 -5.44 -9.82 -27.29
C GLU A 227 -4.62 -9.91 -28.59
N LEU A 228 -3.29 -9.80 -28.53
CA LEU A 228 -2.42 -10.01 -29.68
C LEU A 228 -2.58 -11.41 -30.28
N ASN A 229 -2.62 -12.44 -29.45
CA ASN A 229 -2.80 -13.82 -29.94
C ASN A 229 -4.19 -14.00 -30.56
N LYS A 230 -5.23 -13.37 -30.04
CA LYS A 230 -6.57 -13.38 -30.60
C LYS A 230 -6.61 -12.69 -31.97
N ILE A 231 -5.97 -11.52 -32.12
CA ILE A 231 -5.86 -10.80 -33.39
C ILE A 231 -5.08 -11.63 -34.39
N LYS A 232 -3.94 -12.21 -34.01
CA LYS A 232 -3.14 -13.09 -34.88
C LYS A 232 -3.96 -14.28 -35.41
N SER A 233 -4.73 -14.95 -34.53
CA SER A 233 -5.57 -16.08 -34.95
C SER A 233 -6.68 -15.66 -35.91
N GLN A 234 -7.31 -14.49 -35.70
CA GLN A 234 -8.31 -13.95 -36.61
C GLN A 234 -7.74 -13.56 -37.98
N VAL A 235 -6.55 -12.95 -37.99
CA VAL A 235 -5.85 -12.60 -39.25
C VAL A 235 -5.48 -13.87 -40.00
N ASN A 236 -4.89 -14.85 -39.35
CA ASN A 236 -4.52 -16.12 -39.98
C ASN A 236 -5.74 -16.85 -40.56
N SER A 237 -6.86 -16.92 -39.83
CA SER A 237 -8.07 -17.55 -40.33
C SER A 237 -8.67 -16.82 -41.55
N ARG A 238 -8.59 -15.49 -41.62
CA ARG A 238 -8.99 -14.70 -42.79
C ARG A 238 -8.09 -14.97 -43.99
N ILE A 239 -6.77 -14.95 -43.81
CA ILE A 239 -5.79 -15.25 -44.84
C ILE A 239 -6.05 -16.66 -45.41
N GLU A 240 -6.27 -17.66 -44.59
CA GLU A 240 -6.55 -19.02 -45.01
C GLU A 240 -7.86 -19.15 -45.78
N SER A 241 -8.92 -18.42 -45.34
CA SER A 241 -10.19 -18.38 -46.06
C SER A 241 -10.09 -17.71 -47.42
N GLU A 242 -9.37 -16.59 -47.52
CA GLU A 242 -9.13 -15.89 -48.78
C GLU A 242 -8.28 -16.73 -49.74
N LYS A 243 -7.24 -17.42 -49.25
CA LYS A 243 -6.42 -18.35 -50.02
C LYS A 243 -7.24 -19.49 -50.63
N LYS A 244 -8.12 -20.13 -49.83
CA LYS A 244 -9.02 -21.18 -50.29
C LYS A 244 -9.97 -20.69 -51.38
N LYS A 245 -10.56 -19.49 -51.21
CA LYS A 245 -11.44 -18.88 -52.24
C LYS A 245 -10.69 -18.60 -53.55
N ALA A 246 -9.48 -18.05 -53.44
CA ALA A 246 -8.64 -17.80 -54.60
C ALA A 246 -8.24 -19.09 -55.36
N GLU A 247 -7.86 -20.14 -54.62
CA GLU A 247 -7.55 -21.46 -55.19
C GLU A 247 -8.77 -22.08 -55.89
N GLN A 248 -9.95 -21.98 -55.28
CA GLN A 248 -11.18 -22.49 -55.87
C GLN A 248 -11.58 -21.71 -57.13
N SER A 249 -11.52 -20.39 -57.10
CA SER A 249 -11.78 -19.54 -58.27
C SER A 249 -10.81 -19.84 -59.44
N LEU A 250 -9.54 -20.08 -59.11
CA LEU A 250 -8.53 -20.42 -60.10
C LEU A 250 -8.80 -21.79 -60.76
N LYS A 251 -9.21 -22.80 -59.97
CA LYS A 251 -9.61 -24.13 -60.48
C LYS A 251 -10.82 -24.01 -61.41
N GLU A 252 -11.87 -23.30 -60.98
CA GLU A 252 -13.07 -23.10 -61.80
C GLU A 252 -12.75 -22.42 -63.14
N GLN A 253 -11.91 -21.35 -63.12
CA GLN A 253 -11.49 -20.67 -64.33
C GLN A 253 -10.66 -21.59 -65.25
N THR A 254 -9.81 -22.42 -64.66
CA THR A 254 -8.98 -23.37 -65.45
C THR A 254 -9.83 -24.47 -66.07
N GLU A 255 -10.78 -25.01 -65.32
CA GLU A 255 -11.74 -26.00 -65.83
C GLU A 255 -12.62 -25.43 -66.96
N GLN A 256 -13.08 -24.18 -66.81
CA GLN A 256 -13.90 -23.51 -67.82
C GLN A 256 -13.09 -23.31 -69.10
N LYS A 257 -11.85 -22.80 -68.99
CA LYS A 257 -10.96 -22.68 -70.20
C LYS A 257 -10.67 -24.01 -70.86
N LEU A 258 -10.46 -25.08 -70.11
CA LEU A 258 -10.22 -26.39 -70.65
C LEU A 258 -11.44 -26.92 -71.38
N LYS A 259 -12.66 -26.74 -70.83
CA LYS A 259 -13.92 -27.10 -71.53
C LYS A 259 -14.14 -26.33 -72.82
N ASP A 260 -13.79 -25.06 -72.84
CA ASP A 260 -13.93 -24.19 -74.00
C ASP A 260 -12.91 -24.57 -75.11
N LEU A 261 -11.71 -25.01 -74.74
CA LEU A 261 -10.70 -25.53 -75.71
C LEU A 261 -11.08 -26.89 -76.30
N LEU A 262 -11.77 -27.76 -75.54
CA LEU A 262 -12.20 -29.10 -76.02
C LEU A 262 -13.48 -29.07 -76.91
N LYS A 263 -14.18 -27.94 -76.96
CA LYS A 263 -15.35 -27.71 -77.81
C LYS A 263 -15.04 -27.13 -79.19
N ARG A 264 -13.80 -26.79 -79.44
CA ARG A 264 -13.31 -26.34 -80.73
C ARG A 264 -12.67 -27.49 -81.51
#